data_7ef8841a9ea2cf6459674659d29079ba
#
_entry.id   7ef8841a9ea2cf6459674659d29079ba
#
_cell.length_a   1.000
_cell.length_b   1.000
_cell.length_c   1.000
_cell.angle_alpha   90.00
_cell.angle_beta   90.00
_cell.angle_gamma   90.00
#
_symmetry.space_group_name_H-M   'P 1'
#
loop_
_entity.id
_entity.type
_entity.pdbx_description
1 polymer ?
#
loop_
_entity_poly.entity_id
_entity_poly.type
_entity_poly.pdbx_seq_one_letter_code
_entity_poly.pdbx_strand_id
1 'polypeptide(L)'
;MKSHAYRAAALAALIACLAACARQPREASHHLFFRITAGPAVHTAISGRLLVFIAKGAGAKRVDINEFHPDATWVAAREVHDLVPGAAIEIDTDRTAYPKPFSDLGSGDYQVQAVLDVNHTYNYSGLTPGDIISPVLALTRWTPGQGAEPALVLDSTVPPRSPGKVSPADRQAASHLELAEDQSALLSAFWGRPVSLRAWVVLPPGYHQRPLRRYPTVYWTHGFGGTLPYCRRMGLGIYERMAAGKMPPMIWVMLDEHLPTGTHEFANSVNDGPWGSALTREYIPWIESRYRMDARPNGRFLQGHSSGGWATLQLEVNYPKIFGGTWSTSPDPSDFHDFTGVDLYAAHANVYREADGTPFPLVRDHAKVIATFEQFAKLEQVLGPYGGQMASFDWVFSPRGPDGRPEPMFDRTTGDVDPAVIAYWRSHYDLAHIVKTTWAQRGPYLKGRIHVYVGTADTFYLNGSAERLDAVLRKLGADAHFTFRKDRTHFNLYGKGGDRMALMDTIAAQMYLVARPHAVKWRTLAEETYP
;
A
#
# COMPACT_ATOMS: atom_id res chain seq x y z
N MET A 1 -72.35 12.10 37.04
CA MET A 1 -72.38 11.31 35.78
C MET A 1 -71.47 11.84 34.66
N LYS A 2 -70.68 12.92 34.86
CA LYS A 2 -69.76 13.44 33.81
C LYS A 2 -68.26 12.95 33.90
N SER A 3 -67.88 12.28 34.98
CA SER A 3 -66.48 11.85 35.19
C SER A 3 -66.16 10.48 34.60
N HIS A 4 -67.15 9.63 34.33
CA HIS A 4 -66.88 8.30 33.75
C HIS A 4 -66.75 8.27 32.23
N ALA A 5 -67.36 9.26 31.52
CA ALA A 5 -67.25 9.36 30.06
C ALA A 5 -65.83 9.76 29.60
N TYR A 6 -65.12 10.61 30.34
CA TYR A 6 -63.75 11.03 30.00
C TYR A 6 -62.70 9.93 30.23
N ARG A 7 -62.95 9.04 31.20
CA ARG A 7 -62.04 7.92 31.44
C ARG A 7 -62.15 6.84 30.37
N ALA A 8 -63.36 6.60 29.87
CA ALA A 8 -63.56 5.63 28.78
C ALA A 8 -63.03 6.14 27.43
N ALA A 9 -63.15 7.44 27.14
CA ALA A 9 -62.57 8.03 25.92
C ALA A 9 -61.05 8.08 25.94
N ALA A 10 -60.44 8.36 27.10
CA ALA A 10 -58.96 8.35 27.25
C ALA A 10 -58.36 6.93 27.14
N LEU A 11 -59.06 5.90 27.64
CA LEU A 11 -58.61 4.50 27.52
C LEU A 11 -58.77 3.99 26.10
N ALA A 12 -59.80 4.36 25.36
CA ALA A 12 -59.99 4.02 23.96
C ALA A 12 -58.98 4.71 23.05
N ALA A 13 -58.58 5.97 23.31
CA ALA A 13 -57.52 6.67 22.60
C ALA A 13 -56.14 6.06 22.87
N LEU A 14 -55.85 5.59 24.10
CA LEU A 14 -54.60 4.93 24.44
C LEU A 14 -54.46 3.55 23.78
N ILE A 15 -55.56 2.80 23.68
CA ILE A 15 -55.60 1.49 22.98
C ILE A 15 -55.49 1.68 21.47
N ALA A 16 -56.06 2.75 20.88
CA ALA A 16 -55.91 3.09 19.48
C ALA A 16 -54.47 3.53 19.13
N CYS A 17 -53.78 4.27 20.01
CA CYS A 17 -52.36 4.61 19.83
C CYS A 17 -51.42 3.39 19.99
N LEU A 18 -51.78 2.43 20.86
CA LEU A 18 -50.99 1.18 20.98
C LEU A 18 -51.24 0.21 19.81
N ALA A 19 -52.40 0.26 19.16
CA ALA A 19 -52.66 -0.52 17.95
C ALA A 19 -52.04 0.11 16.69
N ALA A 20 -51.82 1.45 16.65
CA ALA A 20 -51.12 2.12 15.54
C ALA A 20 -49.58 1.94 15.59
N CYS A 21 -49.03 1.47 16.71
CA CYS A 21 -47.68 0.91 16.81
C CYS A 21 -47.64 -0.58 16.46
N ALA A 22 -48.58 -1.09 15.67
CA ALA A 22 -48.44 -2.38 15.02
C ALA A 22 -47.16 -2.32 14.15
N ARG A 23 -46.15 -3.01 14.61
CA ARG A 23 -44.89 -3.27 13.88
C ARG A 23 -45.25 -3.51 12.42
N GLN A 24 -44.84 -2.62 11.52
CA GLN A 24 -44.68 -3.03 10.15
C GLN A 24 -43.90 -4.36 10.21
N PRO A 25 -44.34 -5.41 9.53
CA PRO A 25 -43.54 -6.59 9.39
C PRO A 25 -42.21 -6.10 8.82
N ARG A 26 -41.11 -6.19 9.55
CA ARG A 26 -39.81 -6.21 8.91
C ARG A 26 -39.95 -7.29 7.86
N GLU A 27 -39.98 -6.92 6.59
CA GLU A 27 -39.67 -7.87 5.53
C GLU A 27 -38.42 -8.60 6.01
N ALA A 28 -38.51 -9.89 6.17
CA ALA A 28 -37.37 -10.72 6.45
C ALA A 28 -36.45 -10.44 5.29
N SER A 29 -35.35 -9.73 5.54
CA SER A 29 -34.35 -9.49 4.52
C SER A 29 -33.85 -10.86 4.11
N HIS A 30 -34.27 -11.33 2.94
CA HIS A 30 -33.79 -12.59 2.38
C HIS A 30 -32.34 -12.36 1.97
N HIS A 31 -31.42 -12.68 2.88
CA HIS A 31 -29.99 -12.68 2.57
C HIS A 31 -29.71 -13.69 1.46
N LEU A 32 -28.80 -13.34 0.59
CA LEU A 32 -28.34 -14.18 -0.49
C LEU A 32 -27.12 -15.00 -0.04
N PHE A 33 -27.23 -16.32 -0.19
CA PHE A 33 -26.17 -17.23 0.17
C PHE A 33 -25.54 -17.89 -1.06
N PHE A 34 -24.23 -18.12 -0.99
CA PHE A 34 -23.50 -18.93 -1.95
C PHE A 34 -22.89 -20.12 -1.22
N ARG A 35 -22.99 -21.30 -1.81
CA ARG A 35 -22.41 -22.52 -1.26
C ARG A 35 -21.02 -22.76 -1.82
N ILE A 36 -20.01 -22.87 -0.96
CA ILE A 36 -18.63 -23.11 -1.34
C ILE A 36 -18.18 -24.45 -0.77
N THR A 37 -17.76 -25.37 -1.63
CA THR A 37 -17.28 -26.71 -1.23
C THR A 37 -15.77 -26.77 -1.31
N ALA A 38 -15.14 -27.31 -0.28
CA ALA A 38 -13.72 -27.68 -0.28
C ALA A 38 -13.50 -28.86 -1.23
N GLY A 39 -13.03 -28.57 -2.44
CA GLY A 39 -12.79 -29.55 -3.48
C GLY A 39 -11.41 -30.22 -3.41
N PRO A 40 -10.95 -30.81 -4.53
CA PRO A 40 -9.70 -31.59 -4.57
C PRO A 40 -8.43 -30.82 -4.19
N ALA A 41 -8.43 -29.50 -4.29
CA ALA A 41 -7.27 -28.69 -3.89
C ALA A 41 -7.09 -28.56 -2.37
N VAL A 42 -8.12 -28.87 -1.59
CA VAL A 42 -8.08 -28.85 -0.13
C VAL A 42 -7.74 -30.23 0.38
N HIS A 43 -6.47 -30.47 0.72
CA HIS A 43 -5.98 -31.80 1.14
C HIS A 43 -5.99 -32.00 2.67
N THR A 44 -5.94 -30.92 3.43
CA THR A 44 -5.96 -30.88 4.90
C THR A 44 -6.86 -29.75 5.36
N ALA A 45 -7.19 -29.71 6.64
CA ALA A 45 -7.91 -28.56 7.22
C ALA A 45 -7.13 -27.27 6.93
N ILE A 46 -7.81 -26.25 6.39
CA ILE A 46 -7.21 -25.01 5.95
C ILE A 46 -8.03 -23.82 6.44
N SER A 47 -7.33 -22.76 6.85
CA SER A 47 -7.93 -21.48 7.25
C SER A 47 -7.54 -20.40 6.25
N GLY A 48 -8.34 -19.34 6.17
CA GLY A 48 -8.06 -18.22 5.29
C GLY A 48 -9.29 -17.33 5.09
N ARG A 49 -9.12 -16.27 4.31
CA ARG A 49 -10.21 -15.39 3.92
C ARG A 49 -10.85 -15.87 2.63
N LEU A 50 -12.10 -16.29 2.73
CA LEU A 50 -12.90 -16.64 1.56
C LEU A 50 -13.47 -15.37 0.93
N LEU A 51 -13.16 -15.16 -0.35
CA LEU A 51 -13.66 -14.09 -1.19
C LEU A 51 -14.51 -14.68 -2.31
N VAL A 52 -15.67 -14.08 -2.57
CA VAL A 52 -16.53 -14.42 -3.71
C VAL A 52 -16.67 -13.20 -4.57
N PHE A 53 -16.13 -13.26 -5.78
CA PHE A 53 -16.19 -12.18 -6.77
C PHE A 53 -17.31 -12.43 -7.76
N ILE A 54 -18.09 -11.40 -8.09
CA ILE A 54 -19.13 -11.44 -9.12
C ILE A 54 -19.03 -10.23 -10.04
N ALA A 55 -19.06 -10.45 -11.34
CA ALA A 55 -19.05 -9.40 -12.36
C ALA A 55 -20.08 -9.69 -13.45
N LYS A 56 -20.61 -8.64 -14.08
CA LYS A 56 -21.50 -8.76 -15.25
C LYS A 56 -20.76 -9.33 -16.44
N GLY A 57 -21.45 -10.14 -17.27
CA GLY A 57 -20.94 -10.70 -18.49
C GLY A 57 -20.67 -12.19 -18.45
N ALA A 58 -19.96 -12.70 -19.44
CA ALA A 58 -19.63 -14.11 -19.60
C ALA A 58 -18.25 -14.28 -20.24
N GLY A 59 -17.66 -15.48 -20.08
CA GLY A 59 -16.44 -15.88 -20.78
C GLY A 59 -15.13 -15.38 -20.18
N ALA A 60 -15.13 -14.75 -19.01
CA ALA A 60 -13.88 -14.44 -18.33
C ALA A 60 -13.18 -15.72 -17.86
N LYS A 61 -11.87 -15.76 -18.03
CA LYS A 61 -11.03 -16.83 -17.47
C LYS A 61 -10.82 -16.68 -15.95
N ARG A 62 -11.06 -15.49 -15.44
CA ARG A 62 -10.89 -15.10 -14.04
C ARG A 62 -11.80 -13.91 -13.74
N VAL A 63 -12.38 -13.89 -12.54
CA VAL A 63 -13.13 -12.75 -12.00
C VAL A 63 -12.33 -12.19 -10.84
N ASP A 64 -11.98 -10.92 -10.93
CA ASP A 64 -11.08 -10.25 -9.99
C ASP A 64 -11.52 -8.80 -9.79
N ILE A 65 -11.09 -8.21 -8.69
CA ILE A 65 -11.31 -6.78 -8.43
C ILE A 65 -10.29 -5.94 -9.19
N ASN A 66 -10.69 -4.74 -9.57
CA ASN A 66 -9.80 -3.72 -10.08
C ASN A 66 -10.05 -2.42 -9.31
N GLU A 67 -9.08 -2.01 -8.51
CA GLU A 67 -9.14 -0.80 -7.69
C GLU A 67 -9.34 0.48 -8.52
N PHE A 68 -8.96 0.46 -9.80
CA PHE A 68 -9.21 1.55 -10.75
C PHE A 68 -10.58 1.47 -11.44
N HIS A 69 -11.35 0.43 -11.15
CA HIS A 69 -12.75 0.26 -11.55
C HIS A 69 -13.52 -0.42 -10.42
N PRO A 70 -13.59 0.21 -9.23
CA PRO A 70 -14.03 -0.44 -8.01
C PRO A 70 -15.44 -1.02 -8.08
N ASP A 71 -16.33 -0.41 -8.84
CA ASP A 71 -17.74 -0.85 -8.93
C ASP A 71 -18.00 -1.91 -10.04
N ALA A 72 -16.98 -2.28 -10.82
CA ALA A 72 -17.15 -3.22 -11.95
C ALA A 72 -17.28 -4.68 -11.49
N THR A 73 -16.66 -5.03 -10.39
CA THR A 73 -16.72 -6.35 -9.75
C THR A 73 -17.18 -6.18 -8.31
N TRP A 74 -18.18 -6.95 -7.91
CA TRP A 74 -18.61 -6.99 -6.53
C TRP A 74 -17.90 -8.13 -5.81
N VAL A 75 -17.65 -7.97 -4.53
CA VAL A 75 -16.98 -8.97 -3.71
C VAL A 75 -17.67 -9.12 -2.37
N ALA A 76 -17.85 -10.37 -1.94
CA ALA A 76 -18.28 -10.71 -0.59
C ALA A 76 -17.19 -11.53 0.09
N ALA A 77 -17.06 -11.40 1.41
CA ALA A 77 -16.01 -12.04 2.17
C ALA A 77 -16.51 -12.71 3.46
N ARG A 78 -15.79 -13.77 3.84
CA ARG A 78 -15.96 -14.45 5.12
C ARG A 78 -14.62 -15.01 5.59
N GLU A 79 -14.30 -14.85 6.87
CA GLU A 79 -13.19 -15.56 7.48
C GLU A 79 -13.57 -17.03 7.70
N VAL A 80 -12.69 -17.94 7.32
CA VAL A 80 -12.88 -19.38 7.39
C VAL A 80 -11.80 -20.01 8.25
N HIS A 81 -12.20 -20.82 9.20
CA HIS A 81 -11.30 -21.56 10.08
C HIS A 81 -11.50 -23.06 9.88
N ASP A 82 -10.38 -23.79 9.78
CA ASP A 82 -10.33 -25.25 9.76
C ASP A 82 -11.29 -25.91 8.75
N LEU A 83 -11.38 -25.37 7.53
CA LEU A 83 -12.17 -25.95 6.45
C LEU A 83 -11.56 -27.31 6.05
N VAL A 84 -12.26 -28.39 6.39
CA VAL A 84 -11.79 -29.75 6.10
C VAL A 84 -12.13 -30.18 4.66
N PRO A 85 -11.36 -31.10 4.05
CA PRO A 85 -11.64 -31.63 2.72
C PRO A 85 -13.08 -32.12 2.58
N GLY A 86 -13.74 -31.76 1.48
CA GLY A 86 -15.11 -32.15 1.17
C GLY A 86 -16.21 -31.41 1.94
N ALA A 87 -15.87 -30.60 2.94
CA ALA A 87 -16.85 -29.77 3.64
C ALA A 87 -17.39 -28.66 2.76
N ALA A 88 -18.63 -28.27 3.01
CA ALA A 88 -19.25 -27.12 2.38
C ALA A 88 -19.55 -26.04 3.44
N ILE A 89 -19.36 -24.80 3.05
CA ILE A 89 -19.74 -23.63 3.84
C ILE A 89 -20.66 -22.73 3.02
N GLU A 90 -21.55 -22.05 3.69
CA GLU A 90 -22.40 -21.04 3.09
C GLU A 90 -21.81 -19.66 3.42
N ILE A 91 -21.61 -18.82 2.42
CA ILE A 91 -21.24 -17.44 2.59
C ILE A 91 -22.47 -16.56 2.38
N ASP A 92 -22.79 -15.74 3.40
CA ASP A 92 -23.77 -14.67 3.31
C ASP A 92 -23.13 -13.51 2.52
N THR A 93 -23.53 -13.36 1.27
CA THR A 93 -22.96 -12.37 0.36
C THR A 93 -23.54 -10.97 0.54
N ASP A 94 -24.40 -10.78 1.53
CA ASP A 94 -24.98 -9.49 1.87
C ASP A 94 -24.38 -8.87 3.15
N ARG A 95 -23.67 -9.68 3.95
CA ARG A 95 -23.17 -9.23 5.26
C ARG A 95 -21.86 -8.45 5.18
N THR A 96 -20.89 -8.99 4.47
CA THR A 96 -19.57 -8.36 4.28
C THR A 96 -19.32 -8.28 2.79
N ALA A 97 -19.85 -7.25 2.16
CA ALA A 97 -19.86 -7.11 0.70
C ALA A 97 -19.51 -5.69 0.26
N TYR A 98 -18.97 -5.58 -0.95
CA TYR A 98 -18.65 -4.33 -1.61
C TYR A 98 -19.01 -4.43 -3.11
N PRO A 99 -19.55 -3.39 -3.76
CA PRO A 99 -19.91 -2.08 -3.20
C PRO A 99 -21.22 -2.10 -2.41
N LYS A 100 -22.02 -3.17 -2.57
CA LYS A 100 -23.34 -3.36 -1.94
C LYS A 100 -23.58 -4.85 -1.69
N PRO A 101 -24.62 -5.22 -0.92
CA PRO A 101 -25.13 -6.58 -0.82
C PRO A 101 -25.39 -7.19 -2.20
N PHE A 102 -25.09 -8.47 -2.41
CA PHE A 102 -25.33 -9.13 -3.70
C PHE A 102 -26.82 -9.25 -4.04
N SER A 103 -27.70 -9.22 -3.04
CA SER A 103 -29.15 -9.15 -3.24
C SER A 103 -29.60 -7.88 -3.98
N ASP A 104 -28.79 -6.82 -4.00
CA ASP A 104 -29.03 -5.58 -4.75
C ASP A 104 -28.67 -5.70 -6.25
N LEU A 105 -28.10 -6.82 -6.69
CA LEU A 105 -27.80 -7.04 -8.10
C LEU A 105 -29.12 -7.19 -8.89
N GLY A 106 -29.20 -6.56 -10.05
CA GLY A 106 -30.30 -6.75 -10.99
C GLY A 106 -30.24 -8.13 -11.68
N SER A 107 -31.35 -8.55 -12.29
CA SER A 107 -31.33 -9.74 -13.14
C SER A 107 -30.39 -9.56 -14.33
N GLY A 108 -29.67 -10.62 -14.72
CA GLY A 108 -28.73 -10.56 -15.83
C GLY A 108 -27.80 -11.76 -15.96
N ASP A 109 -26.85 -11.63 -16.84
CA ASP A 109 -25.77 -12.63 -16.98
C ASP A 109 -24.57 -12.20 -16.14
N TYR A 110 -24.10 -13.11 -15.31
CA TYR A 110 -22.98 -12.89 -14.39
C TYR A 110 -21.97 -14.03 -14.46
N GLN A 111 -20.79 -13.76 -14.01
CA GLN A 111 -19.71 -14.71 -13.81
C GLN A 111 -19.16 -14.56 -12.39
N VAL A 112 -18.97 -15.68 -11.73
CA VAL A 112 -18.65 -15.75 -10.30
C VAL A 112 -17.41 -16.61 -10.11
N GLN A 113 -16.53 -16.22 -9.20
CA GLN A 113 -15.37 -17.00 -8.80
C GLN A 113 -15.14 -16.88 -7.29
N ALA A 114 -14.87 -18.03 -6.64
CA ALA A 114 -14.44 -18.06 -5.25
C ALA A 114 -12.91 -18.16 -5.15
N VAL A 115 -12.35 -17.46 -4.19
CA VAL A 115 -10.92 -17.49 -3.82
C VAL A 115 -10.81 -17.69 -2.32
N LEU A 116 -10.04 -18.66 -1.87
CA LEU A 116 -9.59 -18.76 -0.50
C LEU A 116 -8.16 -18.22 -0.41
N ASP A 117 -8.02 -17.00 0.09
CA ASP A 117 -6.75 -16.35 0.39
C ASP A 117 -6.20 -16.93 1.69
N VAL A 118 -5.26 -17.85 1.57
CA VAL A 118 -4.71 -18.60 2.71
C VAL A 118 -3.65 -17.81 3.49
N ASN A 119 -3.09 -16.80 2.85
CA ASN A 119 -2.00 -16.00 3.41
C ASN A 119 -2.47 -14.62 3.92
N HIS A 120 -3.73 -14.25 3.73
CA HIS A 120 -4.30 -12.93 4.00
C HIS A 120 -3.55 -11.79 3.29
N THR A 121 -3.07 -12.04 2.07
CA THR A 121 -2.29 -11.09 1.28
C THR A 121 -3.03 -10.56 0.06
N TYR A 122 -4.26 -11.00 -0.18
CA TYR A 122 -5.03 -10.61 -1.37
C TYR A 122 -5.15 -9.09 -1.51
N ASN A 123 -5.45 -8.41 -0.42
CA ASN A 123 -5.58 -6.95 -0.37
C ASN A 123 -4.25 -6.20 -0.59
N TYR A 124 -3.12 -6.87 -0.49
CA TYR A 124 -1.79 -6.31 -0.73
C TYR A 124 -1.21 -6.71 -2.10
N SER A 125 -1.33 -7.99 -2.45
CA SER A 125 -0.65 -8.58 -3.60
C SER A 125 -1.58 -9.16 -4.65
N GLY A 126 -2.91 -9.12 -4.43
CA GLY A 126 -3.87 -9.88 -5.21
C GLY A 126 -3.66 -11.38 -5.04
N LEU A 127 -4.07 -12.15 -6.03
CA LEU A 127 -3.95 -13.60 -6.02
C LEU A 127 -2.48 -14.06 -5.97
N THR A 128 -2.15 -14.87 -4.97
CA THR A 128 -0.78 -15.36 -4.71
C THR A 128 -0.65 -16.88 -4.82
N PRO A 129 0.56 -17.40 -5.05
CA PRO A 129 0.80 -18.85 -5.01
C PRO A 129 0.38 -19.47 -3.70
N GLY A 130 -0.38 -20.56 -3.77
CA GLY A 130 -0.93 -21.25 -2.61
C GLY A 130 -2.39 -20.93 -2.33
N ASP A 131 -2.93 -19.81 -2.83
CA ASP A 131 -4.36 -19.54 -2.77
C ASP A 131 -5.17 -20.61 -3.51
N ILE A 132 -6.37 -20.89 -3.04
CA ILE A 132 -7.22 -21.90 -3.64
C ILE A 132 -8.39 -21.21 -4.33
N ILE A 133 -8.64 -21.58 -5.59
CA ILE A 133 -9.65 -20.95 -6.43
C ILE A 133 -10.67 -21.96 -6.97
N SER A 134 -11.87 -21.46 -7.24
CA SER A 134 -12.85 -22.19 -8.04
C SER A 134 -12.68 -21.91 -9.54
N PRO A 135 -13.20 -22.74 -10.44
CA PRO A 135 -13.52 -22.32 -11.80
C PRO A 135 -14.46 -21.11 -11.79
N VAL A 136 -14.47 -20.37 -12.91
CA VAL A 136 -15.48 -19.34 -13.10
C VAL A 136 -16.83 -20.00 -13.40
N LEU A 137 -17.83 -19.72 -12.58
CA LEU A 137 -19.22 -20.15 -12.76
C LEU A 137 -19.97 -19.07 -13.56
N ALA A 138 -20.58 -19.46 -14.68
CA ALA A 138 -21.50 -18.59 -15.43
C ALA A 138 -22.93 -18.72 -14.87
N LEU A 139 -23.55 -17.60 -14.53
CA LEU A 139 -24.94 -17.47 -14.11
C LEU A 139 -25.70 -16.77 -15.25
N THR A 140 -26.40 -17.55 -16.07
CA THR A 140 -27.12 -17.01 -17.24
C THR A 140 -28.57 -16.64 -16.87
N ARG A 141 -28.99 -15.42 -17.19
CA ARG A 141 -30.31 -14.86 -16.85
C ARG A 141 -30.68 -15.06 -15.38
N TRP A 142 -29.66 -14.94 -14.54
CA TRP A 142 -29.80 -15.13 -13.10
C TRP A 142 -30.46 -13.91 -12.43
N THR A 143 -31.31 -14.19 -11.45
CA THR A 143 -31.93 -13.18 -10.59
C THR A 143 -31.58 -13.51 -9.14
N PRO A 144 -30.97 -12.58 -8.37
CA PRO A 144 -30.65 -12.82 -6.96
C PRO A 144 -31.87 -13.31 -6.17
N GLY A 145 -31.65 -14.31 -5.33
CA GLY A 145 -32.72 -14.89 -4.49
C GLY A 145 -33.76 -15.74 -5.23
N GLN A 146 -33.62 -15.96 -6.54
CA GLN A 146 -34.51 -16.84 -7.30
C GLN A 146 -33.76 -18.12 -7.73
N GLY A 147 -34.42 -19.27 -7.53
CA GLY A 147 -33.86 -20.58 -7.89
C GLY A 147 -32.92 -21.14 -6.83
N ALA A 148 -32.04 -22.05 -7.26
CA ALA A 148 -31.05 -22.64 -6.36
C ALA A 148 -29.91 -21.66 -6.08
N GLU A 149 -29.38 -21.72 -4.86
CA GLU A 149 -28.18 -20.94 -4.49
C GLU A 149 -27.00 -21.33 -5.36
N PRO A 150 -26.21 -20.34 -5.85
CA PRO A 150 -25.00 -20.64 -6.61
C PRO A 150 -24.00 -21.45 -5.77
N ALA A 151 -23.46 -22.51 -6.40
CA ALA A 151 -22.51 -23.41 -5.76
C ALA A 151 -21.17 -23.42 -6.51
N LEU A 152 -20.08 -23.23 -5.78
CA LEU A 152 -18.71 -23.26 -6.31
C LEU A 152 -17.87 -24.29 -5.57
N VAL A 153 -16.84 -24.79 -6.24
CA VAL A 153 -15.92 -25.78 -5.68
C VAL A 153 -14.51 -25.22 -5.73
N LEU A 154 -13.82 -25.19 -4.60
CA LEU A 154 -12.41 -24.82 -4.49
C LEU A 154 -11.57 -26.02 -4.99
N ASP A 155 -11.20 -26.02 -6.26
CA ASP A 155 -10.62 -27.19 -6.93
C ASP A 155 -9.17 -27.04 -7.37
N SER A 156 -8.66 -25.82 -7.43
CA SER A 156 -7.34 -25.52 -7.98
C SER A 156 -6.52 -24.66 -7.04
N THR A 157 -5.26 -25.03 -6.84
CA THR A 157 -4.29 -24.17 -6.13
C THR A 157 -3.57 -23.27 -7.13
N VAL A 158 -3.41 -22.00 -6.81
CA VAL A 158 -2.63 -21.06 -7.60
C VAL A 158 -1.17 -21.52 -7.61
N PRO A 159 -0.61 -21.85 -8.78
CA PRO A 159 0.75 -22.36 -8.85
C PRO A 159 1.79 -21.27 -8.56
N PRO A 160 3.00 -21.63 -8.14
CA PRO A 160 4.13 -20.71 -8.13
C PRO A 160 4.28 -20.04 -9.50
N ARG A 161 4.57 -18.73 -9.50
CA ARG A 161 4.82 -18.02 -10.75
C ARG A 161 6.01 -18.68 -11.46
N SER A 162 5.79 -19.24 -12.62
CA SER A 162 6.88 -19.79 -13.44
C SER A 162 7.85 -18.65 -13.77
N PRO A 163 9.15 -18.82 -13.58
CA PRO A 163 10.13 -17.89 -14.14
C PRO A 163 9.89 -17.89 -15.66
N GLY A 164 9.56 -16.74 -16.24
CA GLY A 164 9.41 -16.58 -17.68
C GLY A 164 10.68 -17.05 -18.43
N LYS A 165 10.63 -17.09 -19.75
CA LYS A 165 11.84 -17.37 -20.54
C LYS A 165 12.92 -16.37 -20.18
N VAL A 166 13.99 -16.86 -19.54
CA VAL A 166 15.11 -16.04 -19.09
C VAL A 166 16.02 -15.80 -20.29
N SER A 167 16.13 -14.55 -20.75
CA SER A 167 17.04 -14.17 -21.82
C SER A 167 18.52 -14.33 -21.39
N PRO A 168 19.48 -14.38 -22.32
CA PRO A 168 20.91 -14.33 -21.97
C PRO A 168 21.28 -13.07 -21.17
N ALA A 169 20.66 -11.92 -21.51
CA ALA A 169 20.85 -10.67 -20.77
C ALA A 169 20.33 -10.78 -19.33
N ASP A 170 19.12 -11.35 -19.13
CA ASP A 170 18.58 -11.58 -17.79
C ASP A 170 19.46 -12.51 -16.96
N ARG A 171 20.06 -13.55 -17.57
CA ARG A 171 21.00 -14.45 -16.88
C ARG A 171 22.28 -13.71 -16.47
N GLN A 172 22.82 -12.87 -17.33
CA GLN A 172 23.97 -12.04 -17.01
C GLN A 172 23.63 -11.04 -15.90
N ALA A 173 22.48 -10.36 -15.99
CA ALA A 173 22.02 -9.48 -14.93
C ALA A 173 21.85 -10.23 -13.61
N ALA A 174 21.21 -11.40 -13.64
CA ALA A 174 20.98 -12.22 -12.45
C ALA A 174 22.28 -12.67 -11.75
N SER A 175 23.39 -12.86 -12.48
CA SER A 175 24.69 -13.19 -11.88
C SER A 175 25.33 -12.04 -11.09
N HIS A 176 24.76 -10.84 -11.17
CA HIS A 176 25.17 -9.65 -10.41
C HIS A 176 24.19 -9.26 -9.32
N LEU A 177 23.16 -10.09 -9.10
CA LEU A 177 22.18 -9.90 -8.03
C LEU A 177 22.37 -10.99 -6.97
N GLU A 178 22.60 -10.56 -5.73
CA GLU A 178 22.77 -11.43 -4.58
C GLU A 178 21.68 -11.15 -3.55
N LEU A 179 21.02 -12.20 -3.04
CA LEU A 179 20.08 -12.07 -1.94
C LEU A 179 20.89 -11.90 -0.64
N ALA A 180 20.68 -10.80 0.05
CA ALA A 180 21.26 -10.50 1.33
C ALA A 180 20.17 -10.54 2.40
N GLU A 181 20.32 -11.41 3.37
CA GLU A 181 19.40 -11.57 4.50
C GLU A 181 20.19 -11.62 5.80
N ASP A 182 19.77 -10.82 6.77
CA ASP A 182 20.37 -10.79 8.11
C ASP A 182 19.30 -10.73 9.19
N GLN A 183 19.43 -11.57 10.20
CA GLN A 183 18.50 -11.59 11.32
C GLN A 183 18.74 -10.39 12.22
N SER A 184 17.71 -9.56 12.40
CA SER A 184 17.76 -8.41 13.28
C SER A 184 17.49 -8.81 14.73
N ALA A 185 18.37 -8.44 15.63
CA ALA A 185 18.16 -8.62 17.06
C ALA A 185 17.04 -7.71 17.57
N LEU A 186 16.97 -6.45 17.10
CA LEU A 186 15.94 -5.49 17.47
C LEU A 186 14.54 -5.95 17.07
N LEU A 187 14.38 -6.38 15.83
CA LEU A 187 13.09 -6.86 15.32
C LEU A 187 12.70 -8.19 15.94
N SER A 188 13.66 -9.11 16.12
CA SER A 188 13.40 -10.41 16.74
C SER A 188 12.96 -10.26 18.19
N ALA A 189 13.57 -9.33 18.94
CA ALA A 189 13.15 -9.02 20.31
C ALA A 189 11.73 -8.40 20.36
N PHE A 190 11.40 -7.52 19.42
CA PHE A 190 10.08 -6.91 19.32
C PHE A 190 8.98 -7.96 19.03
N TRP A 191 9.22 -8.84 18.05
CA TRP A 191 8.23 -9.82 17.62
C TRP A 191 8.22 -11.13 18.42
N GLY A 192 9.19 -11.34 19.31
CA GLY A 192 9.35 -12.61 20.07
C GLY A 192 9.65 -13.83 19.19
N ARG A 193 10.12 -13.62 17.96
CA ARG A 193 10.49 -14.66 16.98
C ARG A 193 11.59 -14.14 16.05
N PRO A 194 12.33 -15.01 15.36
CA PRO A 194 13.30 -14.57 14.38
C PRO A 194 12.66 -13.71 13.27
N VAL A 195 13.20 -12.52 13.06
CA VAL A 195 12.82 -11.59 11.97
C VAL A 195 14.09 -11.09 11.31
N SER A 196 14.13 -11.14 9.97
CA SER A 196 15.26 -10.71 9.15
C SER A 196 14.92 -9.48 8.30
N LEU A 197 15.91 -8.63 8.06
CA LEU A 197 15.89 -7.70 6.93
C LEU A 197 16.43 -8.40 5.69
N ARG A 198 15.79 -8.13 4.55
CA ARG A 198 16.12 -8.76 3.28
C ARG A 198 16.27 -7.72 2.18
N ALA A 199 17.23 -7.94 1.29
CA ALA A 199 17.39 -7.12 0.09
C ALA A 199 18.03 -7.92 -1.05
N TRP A 200 17.78 -7.50 -2.28
CA TRP A 200 18.61 -7.87 -3.42
C TRP A 200 19.73 -6.84 -3.60
N VAL A 201 20.98 -7.28 -3.54
CA VAL A 201 22.15 -6.44 -3.79
C VAL A 201 22.51 -6.53 -5.25
N VAL A 202 22.47 -5.40 -5.94
CA VAL A 202 22.87 -5.29 -7.35
C VAL A 202 24.30 -4.80 -7.43
N LEU A 203 25.17 -5.64 -7.91
CA LEU A 203 26.58 -5.32 -8.10
C LEU A 203 26.81 -4.68 -9.46
N PRO A 204 27.54 -3.54 -9.56
CA PRO A 204 27.74 -2.87 -10.83
C PRO A 204 28.63 -3.67 -11.79
N PRO A 205 28.53 -3.43 -13.11
CA PRO A 205 29.44 -4.03 -14.08
C PRO A 205 30.90 -3.81 -13.73
N GLY A 206 31.73 -4.86 -13.82
CA GLY A 206 33.12 -4.82 -13.46
C GLY A 206 33.42 -4.86 -11.96
N TYR A 207 32.46 -5.19 -11.13
CA TYR A 207 32.63 -5.30 -9.68
C TYR A 207 33.71 -6.34 -9.34
N HIS A 208 33.63 -7.56 -9.86
CA HIS A 208 34.59 -8.63 -9.55
C HIS A 208 36.00 -8.40 -10.18
N GLN A 209 36.07 -7.69 -11.30
CA GLN A 209 37.31 -7.37 -12.00
C GLN A 209 38.13 -6.24 -11.35
N ARG A 210 37.52 -5.52 -10.39
CA ARG A 210 38.13 -4.36 -9.72
C ARG A 210 38.08 -4.52 -8.20
N PRO A 211 38.86 -5.45 -7.62
CA PRO A 211 38.72 -5.88 -6.21
C PRO A 211 38.99 -4.78 -5.18
N LEU A 212 39.74 -3.74 -5.55
CA LEU A 212 40.07 -2.62 -4.65
C LEU A 212 39.10 -1.44 -4.75
N ARG A 213 38.20 -1.44 -5.75
CA ARG A 213 37.29 -0.33 -5.96
C ARG A 213 36.13 -0.41 -5.00
N ARG A 214 35.84 0.72 -4.30
CA ARG A 214 34.62 0.93 -3.53
C ARG A 214 33.62 1.74 -4.34
N TYR A 215 32.33 1.56 -4.03
CA TYR A 215 31.23 2.11 -4.79
C TYR A 215 30.27 2.86 -3.88
N PRO A 216 29.70 4.00 -4.32
CA PRO A 216 28.54 4.59 -3.67
C PRO A 216 27.40 3.59 -3.65
N THR A 217 26.56 3.68 -2.64
CA THR A 217 25.47 2.73 -2.40
C THR A 217 24.13 3.45 -2.38
N VAL A 218 23.15 2.93 -3.08
CA VAL A 218 21.76 3.36 -3.02
C VAL A 218 20.95 2.31 -2.24
N TYR A 219 20.34 2.74 -1.17
CA TYR A 219 19.33 1.97 -0.45
C TYR A 219 17.98 2.34 -1.05
N TRP A 220 17.47 1.45 -1.85
CA TRP A 220 16.21 1.61 -2.58
C TRP A 220 15.11 0.79 -1.92
N THR A 221 13.89 1.35 -1.82
CA THR A 221 12.74 0.60 -1.34
C THR A 221 11.52 0.80 -2.24
N HIS A 222 10.63 -0.17 -2.23
CA HIS A 222 9.41 -0.17 -3.07
C HIS A 222 8.27 0.60 -2.39
N GLY A 223 7.15 0.79 -3.09
CA GLY A 223 5.91 1.27 -2.51
C GLY A 223 4.98 0.13 -2.08
N PHE A 224 3.77 0.49 -1.64
CA PHE A 224 2.72 -0.45 -1.26
C PHE A 224 2.47 -1.47 -2.38
N GLY A 225 2.21 -2.72 -2.04
CA GLY A 225 2.04 -3.81 -3.00
C GLY A 225 3.35 -4.39 -3.57
N GLY A 226 4.51 -3.77 -3.30
CA GLY A 226 5.81 -4.32 -3.64
C GLY A 226 6.19 -5.52 -2.76
N THR A 227 7.08 -6.37 -3.25
CA THR A 227 7.54 -7.57 -2.55
C THR A 227 8.99 -7.88 -2.93
N LEU A 228 9.64 -8.77 -2.20
CA LEU A 228 11.02 -9.18 -2.50
C LEU A 228 11.23 -9.66 -3.97
N PRO A 229 10.31 -10.40 -4.62
CA PRO A 229 10.37 -10.67 -6.07
C PRO A 229 10.29 -9.41 -6.94
N TYR A 230 9.53 -8.38 -6.52
CA TYR A 230 9.50 -7.08 -7.21
C TYR A 230 10.85 -6.37 -7.10
N CYS A 231 11.46 -6.36 -5.90
CA CYS A 231 12.81 -5.83 -5.68
C CYS A 231 13.83 -6.46 -6.63
N ARG A 232 13.79 -7.79 -6.80
CA ARG A 232 14.66 -8.50 -7.74
C ARG A 232 14.45 -8.05 -9.18
N ARG A 233 13.20 -7.91 -9.62
CA ARG A 233 12.88 -7.47 -10.98
C ARG A 233 13.38 -6.05 -11.26
N MET A 234 13.19 -5.14 -10.30
CA MET A 234 13.72 -3.78 -10.39
C MET A 234 15.25 -3.78 -10.43
N GLY A 235 15.90 -4.61 -9.60
CA GLY A 235 17.34 -4.76 -9.59
C GLY A 235 17.92 -5.24 -10.91
N LEU A 236 17.25 -6.17 -11.62
CA LEU A 236 17.64 -6.58 -12.97
C LEU A 236 17.67 -5.38 -13.93
N GLY A 237 16.61 -4.59 -13.95
CA GLY A 237 16.52 -3.37 -14.78
C GLY A 237 17.61 -2.34 -14.45
N ILE A 238 17.92 -2.15 -13.18
CA ILE A 238 19.01 -1.26 -12.73
C ILE A 238 20.37 -1.77 -13.23
N TYR A 239 20.64 -3.08 -13.10
CA TYR A 239 21.87 -3.65 -13.65
C TYR A 239 22.01 -3.42 -15.14
N GLU A 240 20.95 -3.70 -15.91
CA GLU A 240 20.95 -3.52 -17.37
C GLU A 240 21.25 -2.06 -17.77
N ARG A 241 20.70 -1.08 -17.03
CA ARG A 241 20.96 0.34 -17.29
C ARG A 241 22.42 0.72 -16.98
N MET A 242 22.99 0.20 -15.88
CA MET A 242 24.42 0.37 -15.60
C MET A 242 25.31 -0.29 -16.66
N ALA A 243 24.96 -1.49 -17.11
CA ALA A 243 25.69 -2.22 -18.15
C ALA A 243 25.63 -1.52 -19.51
N ALA A 244 24.48 -0.89 -19.84
CA ALA A 244 24.31 -0.07 -21.03
C ALA A 244 24.98 1.33 -20.92
N GLY A 245 25.57 1.68 -19.78
CA GLY A 245 26.19 2.97 -19.56
C GLY A 245 25.22 4.14 -19.42
N LYS A 246 23.94 3.86 -19.19
CA LYS A 246 22.88 4.86 -18.92
C LYS A 246 22.89 5.35 -17.48
N MET A 247 23.38 4.53 -16.56
CA MET A 247 23.55 4.86 -15.14
C MET A 247 25.01 4.75 -14.71
N PRO A 248 25.46 5.53 -13.72
CA PRO A 248 26.78 5.37 -13.12
C PRO A 248 26.87 4.05 -12.33
N PRO A 249 28.11 3.49 -12.21
CA PRO A 249 28.31 2.24 -11.48
C PRO A 249 28.22 2.47 -9.97
N MET A 250 27.13 2.01 -9.35
CA MET A 250 26.85 2.04 -7.91
C MET A 250 26.39 0.66 -7.45
N ILE A 251 26.48 0.39 -6.17
CA ILE A 251 25.81 -0.76 -5.55
C ILE A 251 24.38 -0.31 -5.21
N TRP A 252 23.38 -1.11 -5.60
CA TRP A 252 22.00 -0.87 -5.22
C TRP A 252 21.53 -1.97 -4.27
N VAL A 253 21.02 -1.57 -3.12
CA VAL A 253 20.43 -2.46 -2.12
C VAL A 253 18.92 -2.30 -2.24
N MET A 254 18.28 -3.25 -2.90
CA MET A 254 16.85 -3.26 -3.17
C MET A 254 16.12 -3.86 -1.96
N LEU A 255 15.81 -3.02 -1.00
CA LEU A 255 15.24 -3.39 0.30
C LEU A 255 13.78 -3.86 0.17
N ASP A 256 13.44 -4.91 0.91
CA ASP A 256 12.07 -5.40 1.08
C ASP A 256 11.44 -4.73 2.30
N GLU A 257 10.32 -4.04 2.11
CA GLU A 257 9.55 -3.44 3.21
C GLU A 257 8.17 -4.07 3.39
N HIS A 258 7.96 -5.23 2.77
CA HIS A 258 6.71 -5.96 2.85
C HIS A 258 6.46 -6.59 4.22
N LEU A 259 5.25 -6.40 4.73
CA LEU A 259 4.66 -7.13 5.86
C LEU A 259 3.30 -7.71 5.48
N PRO A 260 2.80 -8.74 6.18
CA PRO A 260 1.41 -9.19 5.99
C PRO A 260 0.36 -8.10 6.26
N THR A 261 0.72 -7.08 7.05
CA THR A 261 -0.10 -5.91 7.38
C THR A 261 0.06 -4.73 6.40
N GLY A 262 0.87 -4.88 5.37
CA GLY A 262 1.15 -3.81 4.38
C GLY A 262 2.64 -3.55 4.21
N THR A 263 3.06 -2.31 4.40
CA THR A 263 4.47 -1.88 4.41
C THR A 263 4.87 -1.37 5.78
N HIS A 264 6.13 -1.57 6.18
CA HIS A 264 6.64 -0.96 7.42
C HIS A 264 7.33 0.39 7.21
N GLU A 265 7.49 0.82 5.96
CA GLU A 265 8.06 2.11 5.56
C GLU A 265 9.38 2.48 6.26
N PHE A 266 10.11 1.50 6.76
CA PHE A 266 11.29 1.66 7.63
C PHE A 266 11.06 2.63 8.79
N ALA A 267 9.81 2.80 9.24
CA ALA A 267 9.48 3.57 10.43
C ALA A 267 9.84 2.80 11.72
N ASN A 268 10.02 3.51 12.81
CA ASN A 268 10.02 2.90 14.15
C ASN A 268 8.59 2.95 14.68
N SER A 269 7.83 1.89 14.42
CA SER A 269 6.43 1.79 14.79
C SER A 269 6.24 1.00 16.10
N VAL A 270 5.27 1.40 16.90
CA VAL A 270 4.86 0.63 18.10
C VAL A 270 4.10 -0.64 17.73
N ASN A 271 3.60 -0.74 16.49
CA ASN A 271 2.85 -1.90 16.00
C ASN A 271 3.72 -2.85 15.17
N ASP A 272 4.55 -2.31 14.26
CA ASP A 272 5.34 -3.10 13.32
C ASP A 272 6.79 -3.31 13.75
N GLY A 273 7.27 -2.55 14.73
CA GLY A 273 8.62 -2.68 15.27
C GLY A 273 9.60 -1.60 14.82
N PRO A 274 10.84 -1.62 15.32
CA PRO A 274 11.83 -0.58 15.14
C PRO A 274 12.63 -0.74 13.82
N TRP A 275 11.96 -0.75 12.65
CA TRP A 275 12.58 -1.04 11.35
C TRP A 275 13.66 -0.03 10.94
N GLY A 276 13.47 1.26 11.20
CA GLY A 276 14.48 2.27 10.91
C GLY A 276 15.74 2.10 11.76
N SER A 277 15.58 1.74 13.02
CA SER A 277 16.69 1.42 13.92
C SER A 277 17.40 0.13 13.50
N ALA A 278 16.66 -0.91 13.14
CA ALA A 278 17.23 -2.17 12.66
C ALA A 278 18.01 -1.96 11.34
N LEU A 279 17.45 -1.20 10.39
CA LEU A 279 18.16 -0.86 9.17
C LEU A 279 19.48 -0.13 9.45
N THR A 280 19.44 0.91 10.26
CA THR A 280 20.56 1.84 10.42
C THR A 280 21.65 1.35 11.39
N ARG A 281 21.27 0.56 12.41
CA ARG A 281 22.21 0.10 13.46
C ARG A 281 22.70 -1.33 13.25
N GLU A 282 21.95 -2.16 12.53
CA GLU A 282 22.27 -3.58 12.34
C GLU A 282 22.56 -3.87 10.86
N TYR A 283 21.59 -3.70 9.97
CA TYR A 283 21.68 -4.16 8.60
C TYR A 283 22.70 -3.38 7.75
N ILE A 284 22.73 -2.04 7.84
CA ILE A 284 23.72 -1.23 7.10
C ILE A 284 25.15 -1.59 7.48
N PRO A 285 25.55 -1.63 8.76
CA PRO A 285 26.90 -2.09 9.14
C PRO A 285 27.21 -3.50 8.67
N TRP A 286 26.25 -4.41 8.77
CA TRP A 286 26.41 -5.79 8.35
C TRP A 286 26.63 -5.92 6.84
N ILE A 287 25.81 -5.25 6.00
CA ILE A 287 25.93 -5.35 4.54
C ILE A 287 27.19 -4.64 4.02
N GLU A 288 27.59 -3.53 4.64
CA GLU A 288 28.82 -2.81 4.31
C GLU A 288 30.09 -3.58 4.66
N SER A 289 30.02 -4.54 5.59
CA SER A 289 31.12 -5.45 5.89
C SER A 289 31.33 -6.53 4.81
N ARG A 290 30.29 -6.79 3.99
CA ARG A 290 30.28 -7.84 2.96
C ARG A 290 30.60 -7.33 1.56
N TYR A 291 30.25 -6.08 1.29
CA TYR A 291 30.38 -5.48 -0.03
C TYR A 291 31.30 -4.26 -0.01
N ARG A 292 31.94 -3.99 -1.14
CA ARG A 292 32.85 -2.83 -1.28
C ARG A 292 32.06 -1.53 -1.45
N MET A 293 31.35 -1.15 -0.42
CA MET A 293 30.60 0.09 -0.31
C MET A 293 31.45 1.23 0.23
N ASP A 294 31.14 2.47 -0.09
CA ASP A 294 31.88 3.64 0.40
C ASP A 294 31.76 3.84 1.93
N ALA A 295 30.76 3.29 2.56
CA ALA A 295 30.53 3.23 4.02
C ALA A 295 30.73 4.59 4.75
N ARG A 296 30.24 5.67 4.14
CA ARG A 296 30.29 7.05 4.67
C ARG A 296 29.04 7.82 4.24
N PRO A 297 28.62 8.89 4.94
CA PRO A 297 27.39 9.61 4.61
C PRO A 297 27.28 9.95 3.11
N ASN A 298 28.24 10.70 2.55
CA ASN A 298 28.24 11.07 1.13
C ASN A 298 28.49 9.90 0.16
N GLY A 299 28.37 8.68 0.61
CA GLY A 299 28.43 7.45 -0.18
C GLY A 299 27.21 6.57 0.03
N ARG A 300 26.24 6.97 0.88
CA ARG A 300 24.97 6.29 1.16
C ARG A 300 23.80 7.16 0.74
N PHE A 301 23.00 6.70 -0.18
CA PHE A 301 21.88 7.43 -0.74
C PHE A 301 20.59 6.66 -0.57
N LEU A 302 19.48 7.39 -0.48
CA LEU A 302 18.15 6.86 -0.34
C LEU A 302 17.33 7.16 -1.60
N GLN A 303 16.61 6.17 -2.10
CA GLN A 303 15.66 6.35 -3.19
C GLN A 303 14.46 5.42 -3.00
N GLY A 304 13.25 5.93 -3.22
CA GLY A 304 12.02 5.17 -3.14
C GLY A 304 10.87 5.90 -3.81
N HIS A 305 9.77 5.18 -4.01
CA HIS A 305 8.57 5.68 -4.68
C HIS A 305 7.34 5.37 -3.84
N SER A 306 6.35 6.30 -3.77
CA SER A 306 5.11 6.09 -3.02
C SER A 306 5.41 5.89 -1.52
N SER A 307 4.92 4.83 -0.88
CA SER A 307 5.29 4.48 0.51
C SER A 307 6.81 4.40 0.69
N GLY A 308 7.54 3.81 -0.30
CA GLY A 308 9.00 3.84 -0.31
C GLY A 308 9.59 5.26 -0.45
N GLY A 309 8.88 6.17 -1.08
CA GLY A 309 9.24 7.59 -1.15
C GLY A 309 9.17 8.25 0.22
N TRP A 310 8.10 8.01 0.96
CA TRP A 310 7.98 8.47 2.35
C TRP A 310 9.02 7.80 3.25
N ALA A 311 9.20 6.48 3.12
CA ALA A 311 10.19 5.72 3.86
C ALA A 311 11.60 6.32 3.74
N THR A 312 12.02 6.65 2.51
CA THR A 312 13.35 7.22 2.28
C THR A 312 13.46 8.67 2.74
N LEU A 313 12.38 9.43 2.66
CA LEU A 313 12.33 10.80 3.16
C LEU A 313 12.41 10.84 4.69
N GLN A 314 11.64 10.01 5.39
CA GLN A 314 11.70 9.91 6.86
C GLN A 314 13.05 9.38 7.35
N LEU A 315 13.69 8.44 6.63
CA LEU A 315 15.02 7.95 6.97
C LEU A 315 16.07 9.07 6.91
N GLU A 316 16.05 9.91 5.87
CA GLU A 316 16.95 11.07 5.79
C GLU A 316 16.68 12.05 6.93
N VAL A 317 15.40 12.37 7.21
CA VAL A 317 15.01 13.29 8.28
C VAL A 317 15.39 12.77 9.66
N ASN A 318 15.22 11.48 9.93
CA ASN A 318 15.47 10.91 11.26
C ASN A 318 16.92 10.47 11.48
N TYR A 319 17.65 10.15 10.41
CA TYR A 319 19.06 9.68 10.48
C TYR A 319 20.00 10.50 9.59
N PRO A 320 19.99 11.86 9.65
CA PRO A 320 20.67 12.72 8.70
C PRO A 320 22.21 12.67 8.77
N LYS A 321 22.76 11.97 9.78
CA LYS A 321 24.21 11.71 9.90
C LYS A 321 24.66 10.44 9.21
N ILE A 322 23.72 9.59 8.80
CA ILE A 322 24.01 8.29 8.18
C ILE A 322 24.02 8.40 6.66
N PHE A 323 23.06 9.14 6.09
CA PHE A 323 22.86 9.23 4.66
C PHE A 323 23.38 10.55 4.09
N GLY A 324 23.67 10.58 2.81
CA GLY A 324 24.16 11.75 2.08
C GLY A 324 23.10 12.42 1.24
N GLY A 325 21.86 11.93 1.30
CA GLY A 325 20.69 12.52 0.65
C GLY A 325 19.65 11.47 0.28
N THR A 326 18.42 11.97 0.14
CA THR A 326 17.27 11.20 -0.35
C THR A 326 16.77 11.78 -1.67
N TRP A 327 16.41 10.90 -2.60
CA TRP A 327 15.70 11.20 -3.84
C TRP A 327 14.35 10.49 -3.80
N SER A 328 13.42 11.12 -3.09
CA SER A 328 12.07 10.62 -2.90
C SER A 328 11.20 10.94 -4.12
N THR A 329 10.37 10.00 -4.53
CA THR A 329 9.49 10.16 -5.69
C THR A 329 8.06 9.86 -5.32
N SER A 330 7.13 10.78 -5.60
CA SER A 330 5.72 10.72 -5.20
C SER A 330 5.54 10.13 -3.80
N PRO A 331 6.18 10.71 -2.76
CA PRO A 331 6.07 10.18 -1.40
C PRO A 331 4.63 10.17 -0.92
N ASP A 332 4.27 9.18 -0.10
CA ASP A 332 3.05 9.21 0.69
C ASP A 332 2.99 10.49 1.53
N PRO A 333 1.82 10.88 2.06
CA PRO A 333 1.65 12.21 2.67
C PRO A 333 2.72 12.53 3.72
N SER A 334 3.46 13.62 3.48
CA SER A 334 4.54 14.11 4.34
C SER A 334 4.16 15.35 5.16
N ASP A 335 2.94 15.87 4.96
CA ASP A 335 2.27 16.91 5.74
C ASP A 335 0.78 16.51 5.81
N PHE A 336 0.29 16.18 6.98
CA PHE A 336 -1.08 15.66 7.15
C PHE A 336 -2.17 16.74 7.16
N HIS A 337 -1.83 18.03 6.90
CA HIS A 337 -2.81 19.01 6.43
C HIS A 337 -3.25 18.72 4.98
N ASP A 338 -2.63 17.77 4.32
CA ASP A 338 -3.02 17.27 3.01
C ASP A 338 -2.71 15.77 2.94
N PHE A 339 -3.58 14.97 3.55
CA PHE A 339 -3.51 13.52 3.46
C PHE A 339 -4.34 13.06 2.26
N THR A 340 -3.69 12.98 1.09
CA THR A 340 -4.38 12.66 -0.19
C THR A 340 -5.57 13.58 -0.49
N GLY A 341 -5.44 14.88 -0.19
CA GLY A 341 -6.48 15.88 -0.37
C GLY A 341 -7.28 16.23 0.89
N VAL A 342 -7.13 15.50 1.99
CA VAL A 342 -7.87 15.73 3.24
C VAL A 342 -6.99 16.40 4.29
N ASP A 343 -7.46 17.49 4.89
CA ASP A 343 -6.82 18.08 6.09
C ASP A 343 -7.25 17.29 7.34
N LEU A 344 -6.37 16.40 7.81
CA LEU A 344 -6.65 15.58 8.99
C LEU A 344 -6.68 16.40 10.31
N TYR A 345 -6.19 17.62 10.30
CA TYR A 345 -6.19 18.52 11.47
C TYR A 345 -7.39 19.44 11.54
N ALA A 346 -8.26 19.42 10.52
CA ALA A 346 -9.46 20.24 10.52
C ALA A 346 -10.41 19.82 11.65
N ALA A 347 -11.15 20.79 12.21
CA ALA A 347 -12.20 20.47 13.16
C ALA A 347 -13.27 19.59 12.48
N HIS A 348 -13.59 18.45 13.11
CA HIS A 348 -14.52 17.46 12.54
C HIS A 348 -14.09 16.93 11.16
N ALA A 349 -12.78 16.69 10.97
CA ALA A 349 -12.25 16.10 9.75
C ALA A 349 -12.97 14.77 9.43
N ASN A 350 -13.33 14.60 8.18
CA ASN A 350 -13.92 13.36 7.67
C ASN A 350 -13.25 13.01 6.35
N VAL A 351 -12.77 11.78 6.19
CA VAL A 351 -12.05 11.36 4.98
C VAL A 351 -12.97 10.95 3.84
N TYR A 352 -14.26 10.76 4.10
CA TYR A 352 -15.24 10.37 3.07
C TYR A 352 -15.93 11.56 2.42
N ARG A 353 -16.14 12.64 3.19
CA ARG A 353 -16.96 13.79 2.75
C ARG A 353 -16.29 15.11 3.11
N GLU A 354 -16.34 16.03 2.17
CA GLU A 354 -16.10 17.44 2.41
C GLU A 354 -17.23 18.05 3.26
N ALA A 355 -17.02 19.26 3.76
CA ALA A 355 -18.00 19.95 4.61
C ALA A 355 -19.38 20.17 3.93
N ASP A 356 -19.42 20.24 2.60
CA ASP A 356 -20.65 20.35 1.80
C ASP A 356 -21.29 18.99 1.44
N GLY A 357 -20.69 17.87 1.90
CA GLY A 357 -21.13 16.52 1.62
C GLY A 357 -20.56 15.90 0.34
N THR A 358 -19.75 16.63 -0.42
CA THR A 358 -19.08 16.11 -1.61
C THR A 358 -18.11 14.97 -1.25
N PRO A 359 -18.11 13.84 -1.95
CA PRO A 359 -17.16 12.76 -1.69
C PRO A 359 -15.72 13.17 -1.94
N PHE A 360 -14.81 12.91 -1.00
CA PHE A 360 -13.38 13.08 -1.23
C PHE A 360 -12.89 12.12 -2.30
N PRO A 361 -12.24 12.61 -3.37
CA PRO A 361 -11.57 11.76 -4.33
C PRO A 361 -10.28 11.17 -3.74
N LEU A 362 -9.94 9.93 -4.07
CA LEU A 362 -8.67 9.31 -3.68
C LEU A 362 -7.84 8.88 -4.89
N VAL A 363 -8.50 8.39 -5.91
CA VAL A 363 -7.83 7.92 -7.14
C VAL A 363 -8.30 8.73 -8.32
N ARG A 364 -7.34 9.26 -9.10
CA ARG A 364 -7.65 10.01 -10.33
C ARG A 364 -6.75 9.57 -11.50
N ASP A 365 -7.28 9.78 -12.70
CA ASP A 365 -6.48 9.86 -13.92
C ASP A 365 -6.57 11.29 -14.44
N HIS A 366 -5.53 12.10 -14.23
CA HIS A 366 -5.49 13.53 -14.48
C HIS A 366 -6.65 14.27 -13.73
N ALA A 367 -7.57 14.86 -14.44
CA ALA A 367 -8.73 15.54 -13.84
C ALA A 367 -9.93 14.60 -13.56
N LYS A 368 -9.90 13.36 -14.06
CA LYS A 368 -11.01 12.41 -13.89
C LYS A 368 -10.87 11.65 -12.58
N VAL A 369 -11.83 11.80 -11.68
CA VAL A 369 -11.94 10.95 -10.48
C VAL A 369 -12.30 9.52 -10.89
N ILE A 370 -11.53 8.56 -10.42
CA ILE A 370 -11.69 7.12 -10.67
C ILE A 370 -12.36 6.45 -9.47
N ALA A 371 -11.91 6.76 -8.25
CA ALA A 371 -12.47 6.24 -7.02
C ALA A 371 -12.43 7.30 -5.91
N THR A 372 -13.41 7.24 -5.01
CA THR A 372 -13.44 8.05 -3.80
C THR A 372 -12.70 7.36 -2.65
N PHE A 373 -12.36 8.12 -1.63
CA PHE A 373 -11.75 7.59 -0.41
C PHE A 373 -12.66 6.53 0.25
N GLU A 374 -13.96 6.80 0.31
CA GLU A 374 -14.95 5.86 0.85
C GLU A 374 -14.98 4.55 0.10
N GLN A 375 -15.03 4.59 -1.25
CA GLN A 375 -15.03 3.38 -2.07
C GLN A 375 -13.79 2.54 -1.81
N PHE A 376 -12.63 3.17 -1.79
CA PHE A 376 -11.34 2.49 -1.58
C PHE A 376 -11.27 1.85 -0.19
N ALA A 377 -11.57 2.61 0.86
CA ALA A 377 -11.49 2.11 2.24
C ALA A 377 -12.50 0.97 2.52
N LYS A 378 -13.73 1.07 1.97
CA LYS A 378 -14.74 0.01 2.12
C LYS A 378 -14.39 -1.26 1.35
N LEU A 379 -13.82 -1.12 0.15
CA LEU A 379 -13.32 -2.26 -0.61
C LEU A 379 -12.22 -2.99 0.16
N GLU A 380 -11.24 -2.26 0.69
CA GLU A 380 -10.16 -2.84 1.47
C GLU A 380 -10.65 -3.65 2.67
N GLN A 381 -11.67 -3.15 3.39
CA GLN A 381 -12.25 -3.88 4.52
C GLN A 381 -12.85 -5.24 4.14
N VAL A 382 -13.43 -5.33 2.95
CA VAL A 382 -13.99 -6.59 2.45
C VAL A 382 -12.88 -7.52 2.02
N LEU A 383 -11.86 -7.02 1.31
CA LEU A 383 -10.75 -7.83 0.83
C LEU A 383 -9.89 -8.40 1.96
N GLY A 384 -9.63 -7.62 3.02
CA GLY A 384 -8.85 -8.10 4.15
C GLY A 384 -8.80 -7.11 5.32
N PRO A 385 -9.02 -7.57 6.56
CA PRO A 385 -9.03 -6.69 7.74
C PRO A 385 -7.65 -6.23 8.18
N TYR A 386 -6.57 -6.81 7.64
CA TYR A 386 -5.20 -6.59 8.12
C TYR A 386 -4.30 -5.86 7.12
N GLY A 387 -4.63 -5.86 5.84
CA GLY A 387 -3.66 -5.54 4.80
C GLY A 387 -4.21 -4.71 3.63
N GLY A 388 -4.81 -3.60 3.79
CA GLY A 388 -5.02 -2.61 2.74
C GLY A 388 -4.11 -1.40 2.94
N GLN A 389 -4.13 -0.45 2.02
CA GLN A 389 -3.33 0.77 2.11
C GLN A 389 -3.68 1.57 3.36
N MET A 390 -4.99 1.72 3.66
CA MET A 390 -5.44 2.47 4.83
C MET A 390 -5.09 1.75 6.14
N ALA A 391 -5.24 0.42 6.16
CA ALA A 391 -4.82 -0.37 7.31
C ALA A 391 -3.30 -0.37 7.49
N SER A 392 -2.53 -0.35 6.39
CA SER A 392 -1.06 -0.23 6.44
C SER A 392 -0.63 1.05 7.12
N PHE A 393 -1.26 2.19 6.83
CA PHE A 393 -0.99 3.45 7.52
C PHE A 393 -1.29 3.35 9.02
N ASP A 394 -2.41 2.73 9.42
CA ASP A 394 -2.69 2.51 10.84
C ASP A 394 -1.59 1.65 11.50
N TRP A 395 -1.16 0.56 10.86
CA TRP A 395 -0.10 -0.30 11.39
C TRP A 395 1.23 0.43 11.56
N VAL A 396 1.57 1.33 10.64
CA VAL A 396 2.83 2.10 10.72
C VAL A 396 2.71 3.27 11.70
N PHE A 397 1.63 4.06 11.63
CA PHE A 397 1.59 5.39 12.24
C PHE A 397 0.75 5.50 13.50
N SER A 398 -0.18 4.57 13.77
CA SER A 398 -1.11 4.71 14.88
C SER A 398 -0.53 4.24 16.22
N PRO A 399 -1.05 4.78 17.33
CA PRO A 399 -0.80 4.20 18.64
C PRO A 399 -1.42 2.79 18.69
N ARG A 400 -0.92 1.96 19.63
CA ARG A 400 -1.47 0.64 19.86
C ARG A 400 -2.69 0.72 20.78
N GLY A 401 -3.79 0.16 20.34
CA GLY A 401 -5.02 0.04 21.12
C GLY A 401 -4.95 -1.03 22.21
N PRO A 402 -5.95 -1.09 23.07
CA PRO A 402 -6.00 -2.01 24.20
C PRO A 402 -6.15 -3.48 23.79
N ASP A 403 -6.60 -3.76 22.58
CA ASP A 403 -6.69 -5.09 21.98
C ASP A 403 -5.38 -5.56 21.32
N GLY A 404 -4.33 -4.71 21.37
CA GLY A 404 -3.02 -4.98 20.77
C GLY A 404 -2.91 -4.64 19.28
N ARG A 405 -3.97 -4.11 18.67
CA ARG A 405 -3.99 -3.63 17.27
C ARG A 405 -3.78 -2.12 17.22
N PRO A 406 -3.42 -1.56 16.06
CA PRO A 406 -3.39 -0.11 15.91
C PRO A 406 -4.78 0.49 16.05
N GLU A 407 -4.88 1.64 16.70
CA GLU A 407 -6.10 2.45 16.68
C GLU A 407 -6.28 3.05 15.28
N PRO A 408 -7.47 2.89 14.65
CA PRO A 408 -7.68 3.39 13.31
C PRO A 408 -7.70 4.92 13.28
N MET A 409 -7.09 5.52 12.26
CA MET A 409 -7.06 6.98 12.12
C MET A 409 -8.46 7.58 11.86
N PHE A 410 -9.39 6.78 11.36
CA PHE A 410 -10.78 7.18 11.13
C PHE A 410 -11.73 5.99 11.29
N ASP A 411 -12.99 6.28 11.64
CA ASP A 411 -14.06 5.28 11.65
C ASP A 411 -14.36 4.81 10.21
N ARG A 412 -14.18 3.53 9.94
CA ARG A 412 -14.36 2.94 8.60
C ARG A 412 -15.83 2.98 8.12
N THR A 413 -16.79 3.19 9.02
CA THR A 413 -18.22 3.30 8.70
C THR A 413 -18.58 4.71 8.27
N THR A 414 -18.15 5.72 9.05
CA THR A 414 -18.56 7.12 8.88
C THR A 414 -17.53 7.98 8.15
N GLY A 415 -16.24 7.61 8.17
CA GLY A 415 -15.14 8.41 7.68
C GLY A 415 -14.62 9.46 8.67
N ASP A 416 -15.21 9.54 9.87
CA ASP A 416 -14.81 10.52 10.89
C ASP A 416 -13.42 10.23 11.41
N VAL A 417 -12.57 11.25 11.37
CA VAL A 417 -11.16 11.16 11.81
C VAL A 417 -11.08 11.18 13.33
N ASP A 418 -10.27 10.30 13.91
CA ASP A 418 -9.97 10.31 15.34
C ASP A 418 -8.89 11.37 15.65
N PRO A 419 -9.23 12.49 16.32
CA PRO A 419 -8.27 13.55 16.60
C PRO A 419 -7.16 13.14 17.55
N ALA A 420 -7.36 12.14 18.41
CA ALA A 420 -6.34 11.66 19.33
C ALA A 420 -5.28 10.84 18.60
N VAL A 421 -5.73 9.97 17.68
CA VAL A 421 -4.83 9.21 16.79
C VAL A 421 -4.03 10.16 15.91
N ILE A 422 -4.68 11.16 15.32
CA ILE A 422 -3.99 12.13 14.46
C ILE A 422 -3.02 13.03 15.24
N ALA A 423 -3.30 13.37 16.49
CA ALA A 423 -2.31 14.06 17.34
C ALA A 423 -1.05 13.21 17.57
N TYR A 424 -1.19 11.91 17.71
CA TYR A 424 -0.06 10.97 17.76
C TYR A 424 0.70 10.92 16.43
N TRP A 425 0.00 10.78 15.29
CA TRP A 425 0.61 10.80 13.95
C TRP A 425 1.43 12.06 13.73
N ARG A 426 0.86 13.23 14.08
CA ARG A 426 1.52 14.54 13.93
C ARG A 426 2.88 14.57 14.61
N SER A 427 2.94 14.12 15.86
CA SER A 427 4.16 14.23 16.66
C SER A 427 5.24 13.22 16.26
N HIS A 428 4.87 12.10 15.62
CA HIS A 428 5.77 10.99 15.33
C HIS A 428 6.09 10.82 13.84
N TYR A 429 5.17 11.17 12.94
CA TYR A 429 5.26 10.79 11.53
C TYR A 429 4.98 11.92 10.53
N ASP A 430 4.38 13.04 10.92
CA ASP A 430 4.25 14.21 10.05
C ASP A 430 5.61 14.86 9.83
N LEU A 431 6.19 14.63 8.66
CA LEU A 431 7.56 15.06 8.36
C LEU A 431 7.69 16.59 8.31
N ALA A 432 6.67 17.29 7.82
CA ALA A 432 6.64 18.75 7.82
C ALA A 432 6.63 19.31 9.24
N HIS A 433 5.85 18.69 10.15
CA HIS A 433 5.85 19.05 11.56
C HIS A 433 7.20 18.74 12.22
N ILE A 434 7.75 17.55 11.97
CA ILE A 434 9.03 17.10 12.55
C ILE A 434 10.17 18.03 12.12
N VAL A 435 10.32 18.33 10.83
CA VAL A 435 11.40 19.24 10.38
C VAL A 435 11.21 20.63 10.96
N LYS A 436 9.99 21.14 11.01
CA LYS A 436 9.67 22.45 11.58
C LYS A 436 10.07 22.57 13.05
N THR A 437 9.80 21.54 13.85
CA THR A 437 10.05 21.54 15.30
C THR A 437 11.48 21.16 15.67
N THR A 438 12.20 20.47 14.80
CA THR A 438 13.57 19.99 15.06
C THR A 438 14.65 20.60 14.17
N TRP A 439 14.32 21.66 13.41
CA TRP A 439 15.22 22.23 12.41
C TRP A 439 16.56 22.71 12.98
N ALA A 440 16.55 23.28 14.18
CA ALA A 440 17.78 23.73 14.83
C ALA A 440 18.83 22.61 15.00
N GLN A 441 18.36 21.36 15.24
CA GLN A 441 19.22 20.21 15.44
C GLN A 441 19.52 19.47 14.14
N ARG A 442 18.52 19.32 13.23
CA ARG A 442 18.60 18.47 12.03
C ARG A 442 18.99 19.25 10.77
N GLY A 443 18.58 20.51 10.68
CA GLY A 443 18.78 21.36 9.50
C GLY A 443 20.23 21.45 9.00
N PRO A 444 21.25 21.59 9.87
CA PRO A 444 22.65 21.58 9.42
C PRO A 444 23.08 20.32 8.65
N TYR A 445 22.43 19.19 8.91
CA TYR A 445 22.73 17.92 8.23
C TYR A 445 21.82 17.68 7.01
N LEU A 446 20.64 18.29 6.95
CA LEU A 446 19.65 18.10 5.89
C LEU A 446 19.86 19.01 4.68
N LYS A 447 20.62 20.09 4.86
CA LYS A 447 20.83 21.09 3.81
C LYS A 447 21.43 20.45 2.54
N GLY A 448 20.76 20.64 1.39
CA GLY A 448 21.17 20.10 0.09
C GLY A 448 20.97 18.58 -0.06
N ARG A 449 20.21 17.93 0.84
CA ARG A 449 20.06 16.47 0.85
C ARG A 449 18.65 15.95 0.59
N ILE A 450 17.68 16.84 0.53
CA ILE A 450 16.28 16.49 0.27
C ILE A 450 15.95 16.82 -1.18
N HIS A 451 15.67 15.78 -1.97
CA HIS A 451 15.22 15.88 -3.35
C HIS A 451 13.89 15.14 -3.49
N VAL A 452 12.86 15.82 -3.98
CA VAL A 452 11.52 15.28 -4.15
C VAL A 452 11.05 15.50 -5.58
N TYR A 453 10.54 14.45 -6.21
CA TYR A 453 9.92 14.49 -7.53
C TYR A 453 8.48 13.99 -7.42
N VAL A 454 7.52 14.76 -7.91
CA VAL A 454 6.11 14.36 -7.90
C VAL A 454 5.41 14.90 -9.15
N GLY A 455 4.42 14.16 -9.66
CA GLY A 455 3.61 14.61 -10.78
C GLY A 455 2.51 15.58 -10.33
N THR A 456 2.24 16.64 -11.10
CA THR A 456 1.12 17.55 -10.78
C THR A 456 -0.26 16.89 -10.95
N ALA A 457 -0.32 15.79 -11.70
CA ALA A 457 -1.50 14.93 -11.85
C ALA A 457 -1.32 13.60 -11.11
N ASP A 458 -0.59 13.60 -9.97
CA ASP A 458 -0.38 12.36 -9.20
C ASP A 458 -1.70 11.66 -8.93
N THR A 459 -1.73 10.35 -9.19
CA THR A 459 -2.96 9.54 -9.16
C THR A 459 -3.63 9.53 -7.78
N PHE A 460 -2.85 9.65 -6.71
CA PHE A 460 -3.30 9.61 -5.32
C PHE A 460 -3.23 10.98 -4.63
N TYR A 461 -3.16 12.08 -5.40
CA TYR A 461 -3.09 13.46 -4.90
C TYR A 461 -1.86 13.78 -4.02
N LEU A 462 -0.79 13.00 -4.11
CA LEU A 462 0.40 13.15 -3.26
C LEU A 462 1.20 14.44 -3.52
N ASN A 463 0.92 15.14 -4.61
CA ASN A 463 1.54 16.44 -4.90
C ASN A 463 1.20 17.52 -3.86
N GLY A 464 -0.01 17.53 -3.31
CA GLY A 464 -0.43 18.57 -2.35
C GLY A 464 0.38 18.53 -1.07
N SER A 465 0.55 17.36 -0.47
CA SER A 465 1.39 17.18 0.71
C SER A 465 2.88 17.52 0.44
N ALA A 466 3.40 17.17 -0.75
CA ALA A 466 4.76 17.53 -1.16
C ALA A 466 4.93 19.06 -1.34
N GLU A 467 3.94 19.75 -1.89
CA GLU A 467 3.93 21.23 -2.02
C GLU A 467 3.95 21.91 -0.63
N ARG A 468 3.23 21.34 0.34
CA ARG A 468 3.25 21.82 1.73
C ARG A 468 4.60 21.62 2.39
N LEU A 469 5.22 20.46 2.25
CA LEU A 469 6.55 20.19 2.77
C LEU A 469 7.59 21.12 2.14
N ASP A 470 7.54 21.37 0.82
CA ASP A 470 8.40 22.35 0.13
C ASP A 470 8.25 23.75 0.76
N ALA A 471 7.00 24.20 0.97
CA ALA A 471 6.73 25.49 1.58
C ALA A 471 7.29 25.60 3.01
N VAL A 472 7.22 24.53 3.81
CA VAL A 472 7.80 24.47 5.15
C VAL A 472 9.32 24.56 5.08
N LEU A 473 9.96 23.76 4.24
CA LEU A 473 11.42 23.72 4.10
C LEU A 473 11.99 25.04 3.56
N ARG A 474 11.30 25.68 2.61
CA ARG A 474 11.69 27.04 2.12
C ARG A 474 11.64 28.09 3.24
N LYS A 475 10.61 28.08 4.09
CA LYS A 475 10.51 28.98 5.25
C LYS A 475 11.61 28.76 6.26
N LEU A 476 12.14 27.55 6.38
CA LEU A 476 13.25 27.19 7.24
C LEU A 476 14.62 27.50 6.63
N GLY A 477 14.66 28.02 5.39
CA GLY A 477 15.92 28.28 4.67
C GLY A 477 16.67 27.00 4.28
N ALA A 478 15.95 25.88 4.13
CA ALA A 478 16.51 24.63 3.66
C ALA A 478 16.91 24.73 2.18
N ASP A 479 18.06 24.19 1.83
CA ASP A 479 18.46 23.94 0.47
C ASP A 479 17.91 22.57 0.07
N ALA A 480 16.61 22.55 -0.28
CA ALA A 480 15.87 21.35 -0.68
C ALA A 480 15.34 21.53 -2.11
N HIS A 481 15.29 20.44 -2.87
CA HIS A 481 14.98 20.46 -4.29
C HIS A 481 13.68 19.71 -4.55
N PHE A 482 12.62 20.45 -4.92
CA PHE A 482 11.33 19.90 -5.30
C PHE A 482 11.10 20.11 -6.80
N THR A 483 10.71 19.04 -7.49
CA THR A 483 10.38 19.07 -8.92
C THR A 483 8.96 18.55 -9.11
N PHE A 484 8.05 19.46 -9.45
CA PHE A 484 6.66 19.14 -9.77
C PHE A 484 6.52 18.93 -11.29
N ARG A 485 6.51 17.67 -11.70
CA ARG A 485 6.48 17.31 -13.12
C ARG A 485 5.09 17.50 -13.71
N LYS A 486 4.96 18.44 -14.65
CA LYS A 486 3.69 18.80 -15.26
C LYS A 486 3.00 17.58 -15.91
N ASP A 487 1.71 17.40 -15.62
CA ASP A 487 0.82 16.37 -16.17
C ASP A 487 1.32 14.92 -16.00
N ARG A 488 2.29 14.67 -15.08
CA ARG A 488 2.69 13.32 -14.74
C ARG A 488 1.81 12.77 -13.62
N THR A 489 1.43 11.49 -13.80
CA THR A 489 0.70 10.70 -12.83
C THR A 489 1.68 9.93 -11.93
N HIS A 490 1.16 9.26 -10.92
CA HIS A 490 1.94 8.36 -10.04
C HIS A 490 2.73 7.30 -10.82
N PHE A 491 2.13 6.72 -11.86
CA PHE A 491 2.67 5.57 -12.60
C PHE A 491 3.57 5.94 -13.79
N ASN A 492 3.55 7.18 -14.26
CA ASN A 492 4.37 7.60 -15.40
C ASN A 492 5.44 8.65 -15.05
N LEU A 493 5.65 8.89 -13.75
CA LEU A 493 6.57 9.90 -13.23
C LEU A 493 7.99 9.77 -13.79
N TYR A 494 8.50 8.57 -13.96
CA TYR A 494 9.88 8.33 -14.41
C TYR A 494 10.08 8.46 -15.91
N GLY A 495 9.02 8.55 -16.69
CA GLY A 495 9.09 8.50 -18.15
C GLY A 495 9.55 9.80 -18.81
N LYS A 496 10.36 9.72 -19.87
CA LYS A 496 10.72 10.82 -20.78
C LYS A 496 11.08 10.27 -22.15
N GLY A 497 10.50 10.83 -23.22
CA GLY A 497 10.89 10.48 -24.61
C GLY A 497 10.78 8.98 -24.94
N GLY A 498 9.78 8.26 -24.39
CA GLY A 498 9.61 6.81 -24.57
C GLY A 498 10.44 5.95 -23.61
N ASP A 499 11.41 6.48 -22.91
CA ASP A 499 12.15 5.77 -21.86
C ASP A 499 11.40 5.89 -20.51
N ARG A 500 10.94 4.75 -19.99
CA ARG A 500 10.15 4.69 -18.75
C ARG A 500 10.97 4.86 -17.47
N MET A 501 12.31 4.87 -17.56
CA MET A 501 13.23 4.94 -16.43
C MET A 501 14.16 6.16 -16.51
N ALA A 502 13.92 7.09 -17.41
CA ALA A 502 14.81 8.23 -17.65
C ALA A 502 15.10 9.05 -16.39
N LEU A 503 14.09 9.34 -15.58
CA LEU A 503 14.29 10.05 -14.31
C LEU A 503 15.17 9.26 -13.33
N MET A 504 15.09 7.93 -13.32
CA MET A 504 15.95 7.10 -12.46
C MET A 504 17.44 7.22 -12.85
N ASP A 505 17.74 7.32 -14.15
CA ASP A 505 19.10 7.56 -14.63
C ASP A 505 19.64 8.90 -14.13
N THR A 506 18.83 9.94 -14.22
CA THR A 506 19.17 11.29 -13.73
C THR A 506 19.39 11.29 -12.22
N ILE A 507 18.49 10.69 -11.46
CA ILE A 507 18.63 10.54 -10.00
C ILE A 507 19.93 9.79 -9.67
N ALA A 508 20.23 8.70 -10.37
CA ALA A 508 21.46 7.95 -10.18
C ALA A 508 22.71 8.81 -10.46
N ALA A 509 22.68 9.65 -11.51
CA ALA A 509 23.76 10.57 -11.83
C ALA A 509 23.95 11.65 -10.76
N GLN A 510 22.86 12.21 -10.23
CA GLN A 510 22.89 13.19 -9.14
C GLN A 510 23.53 12.60 -7.88
N MET A 511 23.07 11.43 -7.42
CA MET A 511 23.65 10.71 -6.28
C MET A 511 25.15 10.43 -6.50
N TYR A 512 25.49 9.99 -7.71
CA TYR A 512 26.89 9.66 -8.02
C TYR A 512 27.79 10.90 -7.95
N LEU A 513 27.32 12.07 -8.38
CA LEU A 513 28.09 13.31 -8.31
C LEU A 513 28.27 13.82 -6.87
N VAL A 514 27.35 13.55 -5.96
CA VAL A 514 27.57 13.82 -4.52
C VAL A 514 28.75 12.97 -3.99
N ALA A 515 28.81 11.71 -4.37
CA ALA A 515 29.91 10.81 -3.95
C ALA A 515 31.22 11.04 -4.73
N ARG A 516 31.13 11.49 -5.97
CA ARG A 516 32.24 11.63 -6.95
C ARG A 516 32.12 12.98 -7.71
N PRO A 517 32.39 14.14 -7.04
CA PRO A 517 32.14 15.47 -7.63
C PRO A 517 32.90 15.74 -8.94
N HIS A 518 34.01 15.03 -9.16
CA HIS A 518 34.84 15.18 -10.35
C HIS A 518 34.46 14.24 -11.51
N ALA A 519 33.37 13.50 -11.40
CA ALA A 519 32.91 12.57 -12.44
C ALA A 519 32.17 13.31 -13.57
N VAL A 520 32.85 14.13 -14.33
CA VAL A 520 32.33 15.05 -15.37
C VAL A 520 31.38 14.35 -16.36
N LYS A 521 31.64 13.07 -16.67
CA LYS A 521 30.83 12.26 -17.59
C LYS A 521 29.32 12.28 -17.25
N TRP A 522 28.97 12.43 -15.97
CA TRP A 522 27.59 12.31 -15.50
C TRP A 522 26.90 13.65 -15.27
N ARG A 523 27.58 14.80 -15.49
CA ARG A 523 27.01 16.12 -15.21
C ARG A 523 25.81 16.44 -16.08
N THR A 524 25.93 16.27 -17.40
CA THR A 524 24.84 16.56 -18.34
C THR A 524 23.58 15.76 -17.98
N LEU A 525 23.73 14.49 -17.60
CA LEU A 525 22.60 13.65 -17.19
C LEU A 525 22.02 14.11 -15.84
N ALA A 526 22.86 14.48 -14.88
CA ALA A 526 22.44 14.95 -13.57
C ALA A 526 21.69 16.29 -13.62
N GLU A 527 22.04 17.14 -14.59
CA GLU A 527 21.44 18.47 -14.82
C GLU A 527 20.21 18.42 -15.73
N GLU A 528 19.82 17.21 -16.16
CA GLU A 528 18.66 17.03 -17.03
C GLU A 528 17.38 17.52 -16.35
N THR A 529 16.67 18.44 -16.99
CA THR A 529 15.43 19.02 -16.48
C THR A 529 14.21 18.18 -16.87
N TYR A 530 13.25 18.17 -15.98
CA TYR A 530 11.97 17.47 -16.12
C TYR A 530 10.84 18.48 -15.88
N PRO A 531 10.41 19.16 -16.94
CA PRO A 531 9.33 20.16 -16.86
C PRO A 531 8.00 19.56 -16.46
#